data_b74ac5d7baca1868c87e917eaf50df33
#
_entry.id   b74ac5d7baca1868c87e917eaf50df33
#
_cell.length_a   1.000
_cell.length_b   1.000
_cell.length_c   1.000
_cell.angle_alpha   90.00
_cell.angle_beta   90.00
_cell.angle_gamma   90.00
#
_symmetry.space_group_name_H-M   'P 1'
#
loop_
_entity.id
_entity.type
_entity.pdbx_description
1 polymer ?
#
loop_
_entity_poly.entity_id
_entity_poly.type
_entity_poly.pdbx_seq_one_letter_code
_entity_poly.pdbx_strand_id
1 'polypeptide(L)'
;ISVSGHKFFGIDSPCGLFITTRDVYDNQSTYDISYLNANMRMINCSRSGIEPLKFWWLMKTVGDEGWTEQAARIFENTRYLKSELKRIGWPYWNNEYSNTVIFRRPSAKVVRKYNLACGEDAAFGGKLSHVVVMQHVTKDSIDRLIADLRDETISDL
;
A
#
# COMPACT_ATOMS: atom_id res chain seq x y z
N ILE A 1 -13.82 5.71 -3.54
CA ILE A 1 -12.65 5.13 -2.88
C ILE A 1 -12.52 3.69 -3.36
N SER A 2 -11.31 3.29 -3.76
CA SER A 2 -10.98 1.90 -4.10
C SER A 2 -10.01 1.34 -3.08
N VAL A 3 -10.32 0.15 -2.54
CA VAL A 3 -9.53 -0.49 -1.49
C VAL A 3 -9.23 -1.94 -1.89
N SER A 4 -7.97 -2.33 -1.81
CA SER A 4 -7.54 -3.72 -2.01
C SER A 4 -7.58 -4.48 -0.68
N GLY A 5 -8.47 -5.45 -0.56
CA GLY A 5 -8.60 -6.25 0.66
C GLY A 5 -7.41 -7.18 0.95
N HIS A 6 -6.72 -7.59 -0.11
CA HIS A 6 -5.50 -8.41 -0.03
C HIS A 6 -4.23 -7.63 0.34
N LYS A 7 -4.36 -6.34 0.71
CA LYS A 7 -3.26 -5.50 1.21
C LYS A 7 -3.43 -5.23 2.71
N PHE A 8 -3.91 -4.05 3.09
CA PHE A 8 -4.03 -3.65 4.50
C PHE A 8 -4.86 -4.64 5.34
N PHE A 9 -5.98 -5.13 4.80
CA PHE A 9 -6.84 -6.06 5.53
C PHE A 9 -6.34 -7.52 5.55
N GLY A 10 -5.29 -7.85 4.79
CA GLY A 10 -4.64 -9.15 4.84
C GLY A 10 -5.48 -10.32 4.32
N ILE A 11 -6.47 -10.06 3.47
CA ILE A 11 -7.24 -11.15 2.83
C ILE A 11 -6.32 -11.92 1.88
N ASP A 12 -6.35 -13.22 1.95
CA ASP A 12 -5.43 -14.16 1.28
C ASP A 12 -5.66 -14.32 -0.23
N SER A 13 -6.69 -13.67 -0.77
CA SER A 13 -7.07 -13.74 -2.18
C SER A 13 -7.34 -12.35 -2.75
N PRO A 14 -7.18 -12.16 -4.07
CA PRO A 14 -7.47 -10.89 -4.70
C PRO A 14 -8.93 -10.48 -4.49
N CYS A 15 -9.13 -9.39 -3.77
CA CYS A 15 -10.45 -8.79 -3.61
C CYS A 15 -10.34 -7.27 -3.51
N GLY A 16 -11.38 -6.58 -3.91
CA GLY A 16 -11.47 -5.13 -3.88
C GLY A 16 -12.81 -4.65 -3.36
N LEU A 17 -12.78 -3.53 -2.66
CA LEU A 17 -13.94 -2.75 -2.27
C LEU A 17 -13.97 -1.48 -3.10
N PHE A 18 -15.13 -1.15 -3.61
CA PHE A 18 -15.40 0.15 -4.20
C PHE A 18 -16.46 0.85 -3.34
N ILE A 19 -16.10 1.98 -2.77
CA ILE A 19 -16.97 2.78 -1.90
C ILE A 19 -17.26 4.10 -2.61
N THR A 20 -18.51 4.42 -2.80
CA THR A 20 -18.94 5.63 -3.48
C THR A 20 -20.28 6.14 -2.94
N THR A 21 -20.69 7.33 -3.36
CA THR A 21 -22.02 7.86 -3.05
C THR A 21 -23.09 7.15 -3.87
N ARG A 22 -24.33 7.21 -3.39
CA ARG A 22 -25.48 6.61 -4.08
C ARG A 22 -25.64 7.17 -5.48
N ASP A 23 -25.52 8.48 -5.65
CA ASP A 23 -25.67 9.15 -6.94
C ASP A 23 -24.66 8.66 -7.97
N VAL A 24 -23.38 8.51 -7.57
CA VAL A 24 -22.34 7.96 -8.46
C VAL A 24 -22.63 6.51 -8.82
N TYR A 25 -23.11 5.72 -7.87
CA TYR A 25 -23.50 4.34 -8.13
C TYR A 25 -24.66 4.23 -9.09
N ASP A 26 -25.70 5.06 -8.95
CA ASP A 26 -26.91 5.03 -9.77
C ASP A 26 -26.65 5.56 -11.19
N ASN A 27 -25.64 6.40 -11.38
CA ASN A 27 -25.23 6.90 -12.70
C ASN A 27 -24.37 5.91 -13.52
N GLN A 28 -24.02 4.74 -12.97
CA GLN A 28 -23.28 3.72 -13.71
C GLN A 28 -24.19 3.03 -14.73
N SER A 29 -23.63 2.72 -15.91
CA SER A 29 -24.30 1.89 -16.91
C SER A 29 -24.67 0.53 -16.34
N THR A 30 -25.85 0.06 -16.66
CA THR A 30 -26.34 -1.26 -16.28
C THR A 30 -26.42 -2.17 -17.50
N TYR A 31 -26.17 -3.45 -17.28
CA TYR A 31 -26.37 -4.51 -18.26
C TYR A 31 -27.53 -5.36 -17.79
N ASP A 32 -28.59 -5.43 -18.60
CA ASP A 32 -29.71 -6.34 -18.34
C ASP A 32 -29.31 -7.77 -18.74
N ILE A 33 -29.36 -8.68 -17.78
CA ILE A 33 -29.04 -10.08 -18.00
C ILE A 33 -30.34 -10.88 -17.73
N SER A 34 -31.06 -11.18 -18.79
CA SER A 34 -32.40 -11.76 -18.73
C SER A 34 -32.48 -13.07 -17.92
N TYR A 35 -31.47 -13.97 -18.03
CA TYR A 35 -31.50 -15.25 -17.30
C TYR A 35 -31.17 -15.12 -15.80
N LEU A 36 -30.64 -13.97 -15.37
CA LEU A 36 -30.35 -13.70 -13.94
C LEU A 36 -31.44 -12.87 -13.26
N ASN A 37 -32.40 -12.35 -14.02
CA ASN A 37 -33.38 -11.37 -13.55
C ASN A 37 -32.76 -10.21 -12.78
N ALA A 38 -31.60 -9.75 -13.23
CA ALA A 38 -30.80 -8.74 -12.51
C ALA A 38 -30.10 -7.81 -13.49
N ASN A 39 -30.09 -6.54 -13.11
CA ASN A 39 -29.25 -5.51 -13.76
C ASN A 39 -27.87 -5.51 -13.16
N MET A 40 -26.89 -5.86 -13.96
CA MET A 40 -25.48 -5.89 -13.55
C MET A 40 -24.81 -4.56 -13.88
N ARG A 41 -24.01 -4.06 -12.93
CA ARG A 41 -23.19 -2.84 -13.09
C ARG A 41 -21.69 -3.14 -13.19
N MET A 42 -21.34 -4.40 -13.41
CA MET A 42 -19.95 -4.87 -13.35
C MET A 42 -19.62 -5.67 -14.60
N ILE A 43 -18.36 -5.57 -15.02
CA ILE A 43 -17.83 -6.28 -16.19
C ILE A 43 -17.72 -7.79 -15.90
N ASN A 44 -17.39 -8.18 -14.67
CA ASN A 44 -17.23 -9.57 -14.29
C ASN A 44 -18.57 -10.20 -13.93
N CYS A 45 -18.89 -11.36 -14.52
CA CYS A 45 -20.11 -12.10 -14.25
C CYS A 45 -20.11 -12.71 -12.84
N SER A 46 -19.41 -13.83 -12.67
CA SER A 46 -19.36 -14.57 -11.39
C SER A 46 -18.22 -14.09 -10.52
N ARG A 47 -18.47 -14.04 -9.21
CA ARG A 47 -17.48 -13.65 -8.21
C ARG A 47 -17.57 -14.59 -7.01
N SER A 48 -16.45 -14.70 -6.29
CA SER A 48 -16.39 -15.45 -5.05
C SER A 48 -17.28 -14.79 -3.97
N GLY A 49 -18.27 -15.50 -3.47
CA GLY A 49 -19.08 -15.07 -2.33
C GLY A 49 -18.34 -15.19 -0.99
N ILE A 50 -17.19 -15.88 -0.97
CA ILE A 50 -16.41 -16.07 0.25
C ILE A 50 -15.61 -14.80 0.62
N GLU A 51 -15.26 -13.96 -0.35
CA GLU A 51 -14.49 -12.74 -0.11
C GLU A 51 -15.25 -11.71 0.75
N PRO A 52 -16.54 -11.43 0.51
CA PRO A 52 -17.32 -10.60 1.41
C PRO A 52 -17.44 -11.18 2.82
N LEU A 53 -17.50 -12.51 2.95
CA LEU A 53 -17.54 -13.20 4.25
C LEU A 53 -16.24 -13.02 5.02
N LYS A 54 -15.08 -13.14 4.34
CA LYS A 54 -13.76 -12.87 4.93
C LYS A 54 -13.67 -11.42 5.43
N PHE A 55 -14.13 -10.45 4.63
CA PHE A 55 -14.20 -9.06 5.04
C PHE A 55 -15.05 -8.87 6.30
N TRP A 56 -16.26 -9.41 6.28
CA TRP A 56 -17.16 -9.33 7.43
C TRP A 56 -16.52 -9.94 8.69
N TRP A 57 -15.90 -11.10 8.55
CA TRP A 57 -15.20 -11.76 9.64
C TRP A 57 -14.08 -10.88 10.22
N LEU A 58 -13.21 -10.35 9.37
CA LEU A 58 -12.12 -9.48 9.77
C LEU A 58 -12.62 -8.20 10.46
N MET A 59 -13.66 -7.56 9.91
CA MET A 59 -14.26 -6.39 10.54
C MET A 59 -14.81 -6.70 11.93
N LYS A 60 -15.40 -7.88 12.11
CA LYS A 60 -15.97 -8.30 13.41
C LYS A 60 -14.91 -8.73 14.41
N THR A 61 -13.85 -9.41 13.96
CA THR A 61 -12.83 -9.96 14.87
C THR A 61 -11.77 -8.97 15.28
N VAL A 62 -11.34 -8.10 14.36
CA VAL A 62 -10.35 -7.04 14.64
C VAL A 62 -11.02 -5.81 15.26
N GLY A 63 -12.19 -5.45 14.77
CA GLY A 63 -12.95 -4.29 15.24
C GLY A 63 -12.32 -2.95 14.86
N ASP A 64 -13.03 -1.87 15.11
CA ASP A 64 -12.60 -0.51 14.75
C ASP A 64 -11.33 -0.09 15.51
N GLU A 65 -11.25 -0.44 16.78
CA GLU A 65 -10.07 -0.14 17.62
C GLU A 65 -8.82 -0.85 17.08
N GLY A 66 -8.92 -2.15 16.77
CA GLY A 66 -7.79 -2.92 16.25
C GLY A 66 -7.30 -2.42 14.88
N TRP A 67 -8.20 -2.05 13.98
CA TRP A 67 -7.82 -1.45 12.69
C TRP A 67 -7.19 -0.07 12.86
N THR A 68 -7.71 0.74 13.78
CA THR A 68 -7.16 2.06 14.11
C THR A 68 -5.75 1.93 14.67
N GLU A 69 -5.53 1.00 15.59
CA GLU A 69 -4.22 0.74 16.17
C GLU A 69 -3.19 0.26 15.11
N GLN A 70 -3.61 -0.64 14.21
CA GLN A 70 -2.74 -1.09 13.12
C GLN A 70 -2.36 0.06 12.18
N ALA A 71 -3.33 0.90 11.81
CA ALA A 71 -3.06 2.09 11.00
C ALA A 71 -2.12 3.07 11.71
N ALA A 72 -2.35 3.35 12.98
CA ALA A 72 -1.49 4.23 13.79
C ALA A 72 -0.04 3.73 13.83
N ARG A 73 0.17 2.43 14.02
CA ARG A 73 1.50 1.80 14.01
C ARG A 73 2.19 1.91 12.65
N ILE A 74 1.45 1.73 11.55
CA ILE A 74 1.98 1.92 10.19
C ILE A 74 2.48 3.36 10.01
N PHE A 75 1.68 4.36 10.40
CA PHE A 75 2.08 5.76 10.30
C PHE A 75 3.21 6.13 11.26
N GLU A 76 3.29 5.53 12.44
CA GLU A 76 4.43 5.69 13.34
C GLU A 76 5.72 5.18 12.69
N ASN A 77 5.71 3.97 12.14
CA ASN A 77 6.87 3.41 11.45
C ASN A 77 7.22 4.19 10.17
N THR A 78 6.23 4.74 9.48
CA THR A 78 6.47 5.64 8.33
C THR A 78 7.19 6.92 8.77
N ARG A 79 6.75 7.55 9.86
CA ARG A 79 7.44 8.71 10.42
C ARG A 79 8.86 8.38 10.87
N TYR A 80 9.03 7.20 11.48
CA TYR A 80 10.34 6.71 11.89
C TYR A 80 11.28 6.53 10.69
N LEU A 81 10.87 5.85 9.63
CA LEU A 81 11.65 5.71 8.40
C LEU A 81 12.07 7.07 7.82
N LYS A 82 11.13 8.02 7.75
CA LYS A 82 11.41 9.39 7.26
C LYS A 82 12.45 10.11 8.13
N SER A 83 12.34 10.00 9.45
CA SER A 83 13.29 10.62 10.38
C SER A 83 14.69 10.04 10.21
N GLU A 84 14.80 8.73 10.02
CA GLU A 84 16.06 8.05 9.84
C GLU A 84 16.71 8.37 8.48
N LEU A 85 15.95 8.40 7.39
CA LEU A 85 16.43 8.84 6.08
C LEU A 85 16.95 10.29 6.15
N LYS A 86 16.19 11.19 6.80
CA LYS A 86 16.63 12.57 7.04
C LYS A 86 17.92 12.63 7.85
N ARG A 87 18.05 11.82 8.89
CA ARG A 87 19.22 11.78 9.78
C ARG A 87 20.51 11.38 9.05
N ILE A 88 20.41 10.47 8.06
CA ILE A 88 21.56 10.06 7.23
C ILE A 88 21.74 10.93 5.98
N GLY A 89 20.90 11.94 5.75
CA GLY A 89 20.98 12.81 4.57
C GLY A 89 20.53 12.14 3.28
N TRP A 90 19.80 11.02 3.34
CA TRP A 90 19.32 10.31 2.15
C TRP A 90 18.09 11.00 1.56
N PRO A 91 18.08 11.39 0.26
CA PRO A 91 16.94 12.08 -0.34
C PRO A 91 15.69 11.21 -0.37
N TYR A 92 14.59 11.74 0.13
CA TYR A 92 13.30 11.05 0.16
C TYR A 92 12.11 11.99 -0.06
N TRP A 93 10.98 11.43 -0.46
CA TRP A 93 9.70 12.13 -0.68
C TRP A 93 8.55 11.28 -0.13
N ASN A 94 7.54 11.92 0.38
CA ASN A 94 6.36 11.26 0.91
C ASN A 94 5.20 12.26 0.95
N ASN A 95 4.02 11.83 0.55
CA ASN A 95 2.79 12.61 0.76
C ASN A 95 2.35 12.52 2.21
N GLU A 96 1.69 13.56 2.72
CA GLU A 96 1.35 13.72 4.14
C GLU A 96 0.62 12.50 4.74
N TYR A 97 -0.38 11.99 4.03
CA TYR A 97 -1.22 10.86 4.48
C TYR A 97 -0.87 9.53 3.80
N SER A 98 0.35 9.39 3.30
CA SER A 98 0.80 8.18 2.63
C SER A 98 1.76 7.37 3.51
N ASN A 99 1.61 6.06 3.51
CA ASN A 99 2.57 5.11 4.07
C ASN A 99 3.63 4.66 3.03
N THR A 100 3.62 5.24 1.84
CA THR A 100 4.64 4.99 0.81
C THR A 100 5.72 6.06 0.90
N VAL A 101 6.94 5.66 1.22
CA VAL A 101 8.11 6.53 1.24
C VAL A 101 8.96 6.25 0.00
N ILE A 102 9.08 7.24 -0.86
CA ILE A 102 9.92 7.21 -2.05
C ILE A 102 11.29 7.78 -1.65
N PHE A 103 12.36 7.22 -2.14
CA PHE A 103 13.71 7.73 -1.90
C PHE A 103 14.64 7.44 -3.06
N ARG A 104 15.79 8.10 -3.08
CA ARG A 104 16.83 7.87 -4.09
C ARG A 104 17.21 6.39 -4.09
N ARG A 105 17.24 5.76 -5.29
CA ARG A 105 17.55 4.33 -5.44
C ARG A 105 18.97 4.04 -4.92
N PRO A 106 19.12 3.09 -4.01
CA PRO A 106 20.43 2.60 -3.58
C PRO A 106 21.02 1.62 -4.61
N SER A 107 22.17 1.05 -4.30
CA SER A 107 22.80 0.05 -5.15
C SER A 107 21.90 -1.17 -5.43
N ALA A 108 22.18 -1.88 -6.50
CA ALA A 108 21.48 -3.11 -6.86
C ALA A 108 21.59 -4.20 -5.77
N LYS A 109 22.62 -4.16 -4.91
CA LYS A 109 22.77 -5.05 -3.76
C LYS A 109 21.70 -4.78 -2.72
N VAL A 110 21.50 -3.53 -2.33
CA VAL A 110 20.48 -3.12 -1.35
C VAL A 110 19.09 -3.31 -1.91
N VAL A 111 18.85 -2.92 -3.18
CA VAL A 111 17.57 -3.16 -3.86
C VAL A 111 17.17 -4.65 -3.78
N ARG A 112 18.08 -5.57 -4.10
CA ARG A 112 17.79 -7.01 -4.02
C ARG A 112 17.61 -7.51 -2.59
N LYS A 113 18.44 -7.05 -1.66
CA LYS A 113 18.39 -7.47 -0.24
C LYS A 113 17.03 -7.19 0.40
N TYR A 114 16.46 -6.03 0.10
CA TYR A 114 15.19 -5.56 0.67
C TYR A 114 14.01 -5.68 -0.29
N ASN A 115 14.22 -6.26 -1.47
CA ASN A 115 13.20 -6.38 -2.51
C ASN A 115 12.48 -5.04 -2.79
N LEU A 116 13.26 -3.97 -2.91
CA LEU A 116 12.73 -2.62 -3.09
C LEU A 116 12.09 -2.48 -4.47
N ALA A 117 10.91 -1.89 -4.52
CA ALA A 117 10.30 -1.49 -5.77
C ALA A 117 11.06 -0.28 -6.35
N CYS A 118 11.29 -0.30 -7.68
CA CYS A 118 12.08 0.69 -8.39
C CYS A 118 11.26 1.39 -9.46
N GLY A 119 11.58 2.66 -9.69
CA GLY A 119 11.00 3.50 -10.73
C GLY A 119 11.98 4.57 -11.17
N GLU A 120 11.57 5.38 -12.15
CA GLU A 120 12.33 6.54 -12.62
C GLU A 120 11.39 7.71 -12.79
N ASP A 121 11.80 8.88 -12.29
CA ASP A 121 11.05 10.12 -12.46
C ASP A 121 12.02 11.31 -12.41
N ALA A 122 12.10 12.04 -13.52
CA ALA A 122 12.98 13.19 -13.66
C ALA A 122 12.65 14.33 -12.68
N ALA A 123 11.37 14.47 -12.29
CA ALA A 123 10.95 15.48 -11.32
C ALA A 123 11.55 15.26 -9.93
N PHE A 124 11.91 14.01 -9.59
CA PHE A 124 12.54 13.64 -8.32
C PHE A 124 14.03 13.30 -8.47
N GLY A 125 14.64 13.67 -9.59
CA GLY A 125 16.07 13.49 -9.82
C GLY A 125 16.47 12.12 -10.39
N GLY A 126 15.57 11.39 -11.06
CA GLY A 126 15.87 10.21 -11.84
C GLY A 126 15.53 8.88 -11.17
N LYS A 127 16.53 8.07 -10.82
CA LYS A 127 16.32 6.71 -10.31
C LYS A 127 15.80 6.69 -8.87
N LEU A 128 14.68 6.03 -8.66
CA LEU A 128 13.96 5.99 -7.39
C LEU A 128 13.73 4.55 -6.91
N SER A 129 13.59 4.40 -5.61
CA SER A 129 13.02 3.23 -4.97
C SER A 129 11.95 3.66 -3.97
N HIS A 130 11.08 2.75 -3.57
CA HIS A 130 10.12 3.04 -2.53
C HIS A 130 9.86 1.85 -1.61
N VAL A 131 9.45 2.18 -0.40
CA VAL A 131 8.93 1.24 0.60
C VAL A 131 7.48 1.62 0.89
N VAL A 132 6.60 0.63 0.83
CA VAL A 132 5.24 0.74 1.39
C VAL A 132 5.30 0.20 2.81
N VAL A 133 5.19 1.08 3.80
CA VAL A 133 5.25 0.68 5.21
C VAL A 133 3.93 0.03 5.58
N MET A 134 3.95 -1.29 5.72
CA MET A 134 2.81 -2.12 6.10
C MET A 134 3.07 -2.77 7.47
N GLN A 135 2.14 -3.60 7.95
CA GLN A 135 2.21 -4.21 9.29
C GLN A 135 3.51 -5.00 9.56
N HIS A 136 4.11 -5.59 8.53
CA HIS A 136 5.35 -6.35 8.62
C HIS A 136 6.63 -5.49 8.63
N VAL A 137 6.52 -4.20 8.33
CA VAL A 137 7.67 -3.28 8.35
C VAL A 137 7.86 -2.77 9.77
N THR A 138 8.83 -3.33 10.45
CA THR A 138 9.15 -3.01 11.86
C THR A 138 10.30 -1.99 11.95
N LYS A 139 10.47 -1.34 13.12
CA LYS A 139 11.61 -0.44 13.38
C LYS A 139 12.93 -1.15 13.17
N ASP A 140 13.05 -2.41 13.61
CA ASP A 140 14.26 -3.23 13.39
C ASP A 140 14.56 -3.46 11.90
N SER A 141 13.54 -3.70 11.07
CA SER A 141 13.74 -3.82 9.62
C SER A 141 14.14 -2.49 8.97
N ILE A 142 13.62 -1.38 9.48
CA ILE A 142 14.01 -0.03 9.07
C ILE A 142 15.47 0.24 9.44
N ASP A 143 15.87 -0.06 10.68
CA ASP A 143 17.24 0.16 11.17
C ASP A 143 18.28 -0.60 10.33
N ARG A 144 17.97 -1.85 9.95
CA ARG A 144 18.83 -2.61 9.04
C ARG A 144 18.95 -1.96 7.66
N LEU A 145 17.85 -1.48 7.09
CA LEU A 145 17.89 -0.75 5.81
C LEU A 145 18.73 0.53 5.94
N ILE A 146 18.54 1.31 7.00
CA ILE A 146 19.28 2.54 7.24
C ILE A 146 20.79 2.28 7.44
N ALA A 147 21.15 1.19 8.12
CA ALA A 147 22.55 0.80 8.26
C ALA A 147 23.19 0.53 6.89
N ASP A 148 22.53 -0.28 6.04
CA ASP A 148 23.05 -0.56 4.70
C ASP A 148 23.10 0.70 3.81
N LEU A 149 22.15 1.63 3.93
CA LEU A 149 22.17 2.90 3.19
C LEU A 149 23.33 3.82 3.61
N ARG A 150 23.76 3.78 4.88
CA ARG A 150 24.91 4.57 5.34
C ARG A 150 26.23 4.14 4.71
N ASP A 151 26.34 2.86 4.41
CA ASP A 151 27.55 2.29 3.82
C ASP A 151 27.63 2.55 2.31
N GLU A 152 26.60 3.17 1.74
CA GLU A 152 26.52 3.49 0.32
C GLU A 152 26.92 4.94 0.04
N THR A 153 27.67 5.15 -1.03
CA THR A 153 27.98 6.47 -1.56
C THR A 153 26.84 6.94 -2.47
N ILE A 154 26.31 8.14 -2.22
CA ILE A 154 25.25 8.75 -3.06
C ILE A 154 25.81 9.17 -4.44
N SER A 155 27.10 8.98 -4.69
CA SER A 155 27.84 9.54 -5.82
C SER A 155 27.55 8.93 -7.21
N ASP A 156 26.86 7.81 -7.30
CA ASP A 156 26.72 7.05 -8.56
C ASP A 156 25.26 6.93 -9.03
N LEU A 157 24.45 7.93 -8.77
CA LEU A 157 23.00 7.90 -9.05
C LEU A 157 22.60 8.87 -10.15
#